data_7740f17b7637cafe0377ee01638b8acf
#
_entry.id   7740f17b7637cafe0377ee01638b8acf
#
_cell.length_a   1.000
_cell.length_b   1.000
_cell.length_c   1.000
_cell.angle_alpha   90.00
_cell.angle_beta   90.00
_cell.angle_gamma   90.00
#
_symmetry.space_group_name_H-M   'P 1'
#
loop_
_entity.id
_entity.type
_entity.pdbx_description
1 polymer ?
#
loop_
_entity_poly.entity_id
_entity_poly.type
_entity_poly.pdbx_seq_one_letter_code
_entity_poly.pdbx_strand_id
1 'polypeptide(L)'
;MPDTEVFIDTNILLYLLSADNDKADRAEMIVQAGGLISVQVLNEMANVARRKLSMSWGEINEVLALIRSVCPVVPLTIETHDRGRVVAERYGMSVYDAMIVAAAILGGCKTLYSERYAGRTVDR
;
A
#
# COMPACT_ATOMS: atom_id res chain seq x y z
N MET A 1 2.02 -4.75 -18.38
CA MET A 1 2.72 -5.42 -17.27
C MET A 1 2.75 -4.51 -16.06
N PRO A 2 2.46 -5.00 -14.87
CA PRO A 2 2.62 -4.20 -13.66
C PRO A 2 4.08 -3.80 -13.48
N ASP A 3 4.29 -2.59 -12.95
CA ASP A 3 5.62 -2.13 -12.61
C ASP A 3 5.99 -2.68 -11.22
N THR A 4 6.80 -3.75 -11.20
CA THR A 4 7.19 -4.41 -9.95
C THR A 4 8.32 -3.68 -9.21
N GLU A 5 8.83 -2.57 -9.75
CA GLU A 5 9.83 -1.75 -9.06
C GLU A 5 9.18 -0.69 -8.17
N VAL A 6 7.86 -0.53 -8.28
CA VAL A 6 7.08 0.45 -7.52
C VAL A 6 6.21 -0.28 -6.51
N PHE A 7 6.17 0.23 -5.29
CA PHE A 7 5.26 -0.22 -4.24
C PHE A 7 4.30 0.92 -3.90
N ILE A 8 3.03 0.60 -3.72
CA ILE A 8 1.97 1.58 -3.47
C ILE A 8 1.45 1.42 -2.04
N ASP A 9 1.58 2.49 -1.24
CA ASP A 9 1.08 2.51 0.14
C ASP A 9 -0.43 2.72 0.17
N THR A 10 -1.02 2.40 1.31
CA THR A 10 -2.45 2.48 1.59
C THR A 10 -3.04 3.85 1.25
N ASN A 11 -2.36 4.93 1.61
CA ASN A 11 -2.87 6.29 1.40
C ASN A 11 -3.17 6.57 -0.06
N ILE A 12 -2.31 6.10 -0.94
CA ILE A 12 -2.51 6.29 -2.39
C ILE A 12 -3.77 5.56 -2.84
N LEU A 13 -3.95 4.31 -2.38
CA LEU A 13 -5.14 3.54 -2.74
C LEU A 13 -6.42 4.17 -2.18
N LEU A 14 -6.35 4.72 -0.98
CA LEU A 14 -7.52 5.38 -0.39
C LEU A 14 -7.93 6.63 -1.17
N TYR A 15 -7.01 7.29 -1.85
CA TYR A 15 -7.34 8.42 -2.71
C TYR A 15 -8.24 8.04 -3.89
N LEU A 16 -8.26 6.76 -4.29
CA LEU A 16 -9.22 6.29 -5.30
C LEU A 16 -10.67 6.53 -4.85
N LEU A 17 -10.91 6.57 -3.54
CA LEU A 17 -12.22 6.75 -2.94
C LEU A 17 -12.48 8.20 -2.52
N SER A 18 -11.55 9.10 -2.83
CA SER A 18 -11.62 10.50 -2.42
C SER A 18 -12.65 11.28 -3.23
N ALA A 19 -13.32 12.23 -2.57
CA ALA A 19 -14.17 13.21 -3.25
C ALA A 19 -13.34 14.29 -3.97
N ASP A 20 -12.04 14.40 -3.66
CA ASP A 20 -11.13 15.30 -4.36
C ASP A 20 -10.70 14.63 -5.67
N ASN A 21 -11.22 15.15 -6.80
CA ASN A 21 -10.98 14.56 -8.11
C ASN A 21 -9.51 14.53 -8.50
N ASP A 22 -8.74 15.55 -8.13
CA ASP A 22 -7.31 15.59 -8.46
C ASP A 22 -6.55 14.47 -7.77
N LYS A 23 -6.86 14.20 -6.50
CA LYS A 23 -6.24 13.10 -5.76
C LYS A 23 -6.67 11.75 -6.31
N ALA A 24 -7.96 11.59 -6.60
CA ALA A 24 -8.48 10.35 -7.15
C ALA A 24 -7.88 10.06 -8.53
N ASP A 25 -7.79 11.05 -9.40
CA ASP A 25 -7.23 10.89 -10.74
C ASP A 25 -5.75 10.53 -10.69
N ARG A 26 -5.01 11.16 -9.80
CA ARG A 26 -3.58 10.88 -9.63
C ARG A 26 -3.36 9.46 -9.12
N ALA A 27 -4.16 9.04 -8.14
CA ALA A 27 -4.11 7.67 -7.62
C ALA A 27 -4.45 6.66 -8.70
N GLU A 28 -5.47 6.94 -9.51
CA GLU A 28 -5.85 6.07 -10.60
C GLU A 28 -4.71 5.89 -11.60
N MET A 29 -4.00 6.96 -11.96
CA MET A 29 -2.85 6.88 -12.85
C MET A 29 -1.75 5.98 -12.27
N ILE A 30 -1.47 6.13 -10.97
CA ILE A 30 -0.46 5.31 -10.30
C ILE A 30 -0.86 3.83 -10.31
N VAL A 31 -2.11 3.54 -9.98
CA VAL A 31 -2.62 2.16 -9.93
C VAL A 31 -2.63 1.54 -11.32
N GLN A 32 -3.05 2.29 -12.35
CA GLN A 32 -3.09 1.79 -13.72
C GLN A 32 -1.69 1.48 -14.28
N ALA A 33 -0.69 2.26 -13.87
CA ALA A 33 0.69 1.97 -14.26
C ALA A 33 1.19 0.67 -13.61
N GLY A 34 0.50 0.22 -12.59
CA GLY A 34 0.81 -0.99 -11.84
C GLY A 34 1.79 -0.73 -10.72
N GLY A 35 1.89 -1.67 -9.83
CA GLY A 35 2.79 -1.61 -8.70
C GLY A 35 2.47 -2.74 -7.75
N LEU A 36 3.40 -3.04 -6.85
CA LEU A 36 3.18 -4.02 -5.81
C LEU A 36 2.44 -3.38 -4.63
N ILE A 37 1.60 -4.16 -4.01
CA ILE A 37 1.01 -3.84 -2.71
C ILE A 37 1.27 -5.03 -1.79
N SER A 38 0.85 -4.92 -0.53
CA SER A 38 1.02 -6.02 0.42
C SER A 38 -0.31 -6.36 1.08
N VAL A 39 -0.33 -7.51 1.76
CA VAL A 39 -1.47 -7.90 2.59
C VAL A 39 -1.74 -6.83 3.65
N GLN A 40 -0.68 -6.24 4.23
CA GLN A 40 -0.86 -5.17 5.22
C GLN A 40 -1.58 -3.95 4.63
N VAL A 41 -1.25 -3.58 3.40
CA VAL A 41 -1.94 -2.49 2.70
C VAL A 41 -3.43 -2.82 2.52
N LEU A 42 -3.74 -4.05 2.12
CA LEU A 42 -5.14 -4.48 1.98
C LEU A 42 -5.89 -4.42 3.31
N ASN A 43 -5.23 -4.86 4.40
CA ASN A 43 -5.83 -4.83 5.74
C ASN A 43 -6.12 -3.40 6.19
N GLU A 44 -5.18 -2.50 6.00
CA GLU A 44 -5.36 -1.09 6.37
C GLU A 44 -6.46 -0.44 5.55
N MET A 45 -6.49 -0.72 4.24
CA MET A 45 -7.51 -0.17 3.37
C MET A 45 -8.91 -0.62 3.78
N ALA A 46 -9.08 -1.92 4.04
CA ALA A 46 -10.35 -2.47 4.49
C ALA A 46 -10.81 -1.81 5.81
N ASN A 47 -9.87 -1.66 6.75
CA ASN A 47 -10.16 -1.07 8.05
C ASN A 47 -10.59 0.38 7.94
N VAL A 48 -9.87 1.20 7.17
CA VAL A 48 -10.20 2.62 6.98
C VAL A 48 -11.52 2.77 6.23
N ALA A 49 -11.73 2.00 5.16
CA ALA A 49 -12.96 2.04 4.38
C ALA A 49 -14.17 1.73 5.27
N ARG A 50 -14.05 0.73 6.13
CA ARG A 50 -15.13 0.34 7.03
C ARG A 50 -15.37 1.37 8.13
N ARG A 51 -14.30 1.82 8.79
CA ARG A 51 -14.43 2.67 9.98
C ARG A 51 -14.64 4.14 9.68
N LYS A 52 -13.91 4.67 8.69
CA LYS A 52 -13.94 6.11 8.40
C LYS A 52 -14.87 6.47 7.26
N LEU A 53 -15.00 5.61 6.26
CA LEU A 53 -15.81 5.88 5.09
C LEU A 53 -17.19 5.23 5.16
N SER A 54 -17.46 4.45 6.19
CA SER A 54 -18.73 3.76 6.43
C SER A 54 -19.21 2.91 5.24
N MET A 55 -18.24 2.34 4.50
CA MET A 55 -18.55 1.49 3.37
C MET A 55 -19.10 0.14 3.83
N SER A 56 -20.01 -0.43 3.06
CA SER A 56 -20.48 -1.79 3.32
C SER A 56 -19.38 -2.79 2.98
N TRP A 57 -19.46 -3.99 3.56
CA TRP A 57 -18.52 -5.05 3.22
C TRP A 57 -18.58 -5.44 1.75
N GLY A 58 -19.78 -5.40 1.15
CA GLY A 58 -19.92 -5.64 -0.29
C GLY A 58 -19.14 -4.63 -1.13
N GLU A 59 -19.24 -3.35 -0.78
CA GLU A 59 -18.50 -2.29 -1.46
C GLU A 59 -16.98 -2.45 -1.27
N ILE A 60 -16.56 -2.75 -0.05
CA ILE A 60 -15.14 -2.97 0.27
C ILE A 60 -14.60 -4.14 -0.56
N ASN A 61 -15.33 -5.24 -0.60
CA ASN A 61 -14.89 -6.42 -1.33
C ASN A 61 -14.75 -6.16 -2.83
N GLU A 62 -15.65 -5.36 -3.40
CA GLU A 62 -15.55 -4.98 -4.82
C GLU A 62 -14.30 -4.14 -5.09
N VAL A 63 -14.04 -3.13 -4.26
CA VAL A 63 -12.86 -2.26 -4.43
C VAL A 63 -11.57 -3.06 -4.29
N LEU A 64 -11.48 -3.90 -3.27
CA LEU A 64 -10.28 -4.73 -3.06
C LEU A 64 -10.07 -5.70 -4.21
N ALA A 65 -11.13 -6.28 -4.76
CA ALA A 65 -11.02 -7.17 -5.90
C ALA A 65 -10.47 -6.45 -7.14
N LEU A 66 -10.93 -5.23 -7.40
CA LEU A 66 -10.43 -4.41 -8.50
C LEU A 66 -8.95 -4.09 -8.33
N ILE A 67 -8.54 -3.67 -7.14
CA ILE A 67 -7.14 -3.36 -6.85
C ILE A 67 -6.27 -4.61 -7.06
N ARG A 68 -6.70 -5.74 -6.53
CA ARG A 68 -5.96 -7.00 -6.66
C ARG A 68 -5.87 -7.50 -8.10
N SER A 69 -6.81 -7.12 -8.96
CA SER A 69 -6.75 -7.48 -10.37
C SER A 69 -5.63 -6.75 -11.11
N VAL A 70 -5.15 -5.64 -10.59
CA VAL A 70 -4.14 -4.78 -11.23
C VAL A 70 -2.79 -4.85 -10.50
N CYS A 71 -2.82 -4.93 -9.16
CA CYS A 71 -1.62 -4.86 -8.33
C CYS A 71 -1.30 -6.22 -7.71
N PRO A 72 -0.15 -6.82 -8.02
CA PRO A 72 0.29 -8.03 -7.33
C PRO A 72 0.47 -7.77 -5.84
N VAL A 73 0.19 -8.78 -5.02
CA VAL A 73 0.19 -8.65 -3.56
C VAL A 73 1.36 -9.42 -2.96
N VAL A 74 2.21 -8.71 -2.22
CA VAL A 74 3.30 -9.31 -1.45
C VAL A 74 2.71 -9.87 -0.16
N PRO A 75 2.99 -11.14 0.20
CA PRO A 75 2.43 -11.74 1.41
C PRO A 75 3.05 -11.15 2.68
N LEU A 76 2.30 -11.26 3.78
CA LEU A 76 2.77 -10.89 5.11
C LEU A 76 3.32 -12.16 5.76
N THR A 77 4.63 -12.32 5.73
CA THR A 77 5.32 -13.51 6.23
C THR A 77 6.07 -13.21 7.53
N ILE A 78 6.62 -14.26 8.15
CA ILE A 78 7.51 -14.09 9.30
C ILE A 78 8.73 -13.25 8.91
N GLU A 79 9.25 -13.43 7.69
CA GLU A 79 10.36 -12.62 7.21
C GLU A 79 9.98 -11.13 7.13
N THR A 80 8.78 -10.82 6.65
CA THR A 80 8.26 -9.45 6.63
C THR A 80 8.20 -8.88 8.04
N HIS A 81 7.70 -9.67 8.98
CA HIS A 81 7.60 -9.26 10.39
C HIS A 81 8.99 -8.95 10.97
N ASP A 82 9.93 -9.84 10.77
CA ASP A 82 11.28 -9.66 11.30
C ASP A 82 11.98 -8.45 10.71
N ARG A 83 11.89 -8.29 9.38
CA ARG A 83 12.46 -7.14 8.69
C ARG A 83 11.77 -5.84 9.13
N GLY A 84 10.46 -5.88 9.30
CA GLY A 84 9.68 -4.73 9.74
C GLY A 84 10.07 -4.26 11.13
N ARG A 85 10.33 -5.20 12.07
CA ARG A 85 10.79 -4.81 13.41
C ARG A 85 12.14 -4.09 13.35
N VAL A 86 13.05 -4.56 12.50
CA VAL A 86 14.35 -3.91 12.30
C VAL A 86 14.15 -2.48 11.77
N VAL A 87 13.31 -2.31 10.78
CA VAL A 87 13.00 -1.00 10.20
C VAL A 87 12.36 -0.08 11.25
N ALA A 88 11.39 -0.61 12.00
CA ALA A 88 10.70 0.17 13.04
C ALA A 88 11.67 0.70 14.08
N GLU A 89 12.57 -0.16 14.57
CA GLU A 89 13.56 0.20 15.56
C GLU A 89 14.55 1.24 15.01
N ARG A 90 15.05 1.00 13.80
CA ARG A 90 16.09 1.84 13.22
C ARG A 90 15.60 3.24 12.88
N TYR A 91 14.37 3.37 12.39
CA TYR A 91 13.84 4.64 11.90
C TYR A 91 12.76 5.26 12.79
N GLY A 92 12.46 4.64 13.92
CA GLY A 92 11.46 5.18 14.85
C GLY A 92 10.04 5.18 14.30
N MET A 93 9.68 4.18 13.49
CA MET A 93 8.34 4.07 12.89
C MET A 93 7.48 3.10 13.68
N SER A 94 6.15 3.22 13.49
CA SER A 94 5.24 2.19 14.01
C SER A 94 5.53 0.85 13.33
N VAL A 95 5.23 -0.23 14.02
CA VAL A 95 5.41 -1.57 13.46
C VAL A 95 4.58 -1.76 12.19
N TYR A 96 3.37 -1.23 12.18
CA TYR A 96 2.47 -1.38 11.02
C TYR A 96 2.99 -0.66 9.78
N ASP A 97 3.46 0.58 9.95
CA ASP A 97 4.08 1.32 8.85
C ASP A 97 5.37 0.64 8.39
N ALA A 98 6.15 0.14 9.33
CA ALA A 98 7.38 -0.57 9.02
C ALA A 98 7.14 -1.88 8.25
N MET A 99 5.99 -2.55 8.48
CA MET A 99 5.63 -3.74 7.71
C MET A 99 5.44 -3.41 6.23
N ILE A 100 4.89 -2.24 5.92
CA ILE A 100 4.72 -1.80 4.55
C ILE A 100 6.08 -1.55 3.89
N VAL A 101 6.97 -0.86 4.58
CA VAL A 101 8.34 -0.62 4.09
C VAL A 101 9.07 -1.95 3.88
N ALA A 102 8.97 -2.87 4.84
CA ALA A 102 9.60 -4.19 4.74
C ALA A 102 9.08 -4.97 3.54
N ALA A 103 7.77 -4.93 3.30
CA ALA A 103 7.17 -5.61 2.14
C ALA A 103 7.71 -5.02 0.82
N ALA A 104 7.87 -3.71 0.75
CA ALA A 104 8.45 -3.06 -0.43
C ALA A 104 9.89 -3.51 -0.66
N ILE A 105 10.70 -3.58 0.40
CA ILE A 105 12.08 -4.03 0.32
C ILE A 105 12.15 -5.49 -0.14
N LEU A 106 11.39 -6.38 0.50
CA LEU A 106 11.39 -7.80 0.19
C LEU A 106 10.82 -8.09 -1.20
N GLY A 107 9.91 -7.25 -1.67
CA GLY A 107 9.36 -7.33 -3.02
C GLY A 107 10.31 -6.83 -4.10
N GLY A 108 11.46 -6.29 -3.72
CA GLY A 108 12.45 -5.81 -4.68
C GLY A 108 12.14 -4.42 -5.26
N CYS A 109 11.26 -3.66 -4.62
CA CYS A 109 10.87 -2.35 -5.11
C CYS A 109 11.96 -1.30 -4.86
N LYS A 110 12.13 -0.38 -5.81
CA LYS A 110 13.05 0.75 -5.68
C LYS A 110 12.34 1.99 -5.19
N THR A 111 11.05 2.10 -5.45
CA THR A 111 10.25 3.29 -5.14
C THR A 111 9.02 2.89 -4.34
N LEU A 112 8.75 3.65 -3.28
CA LEU A 112 7.53 3.53 -2.50
C LEU A 112 6.72 4.81 -2.69
N TYR A 113 5.57 4.70 -3.35
CA TYR A 113 4.62 5.80 -3.44
C TYR A 113 3.81 5.88 -2.15
N SER A 114 4.04 6.93 -1.38
CA SER A 114 3.35 7.16 -0.13
C SER A 114 3.37 8.64 0.19
N GLU A 115 2.25 9.16 0.65
CA GLU A 115 2.21 10.53 1.15
C GLU A 115 3.01 10.67 2.44
N ARG A 116 3.10 9.60 3.25
CA ARG A 116 3.85 9.59 4.52
C ARG A 116 5.35 9.81 4.31
N TYR A 117 5.88 9.34 3.20
CA TYR A 117 7.32 9.31 2.93
C TYR A 117 7.72 10.21 1.76
N ALA A 118 6.78 11.03 1.27
CA ALA A 118 7.03 12.01 0.22
C ALA A 118 7.70 11.40 -1.03
N GLY A 119 7.35 10.16 -1.38
CA GLY A 119 7.87 9.49 -2.57
C GLY A 119 9.33 9.08 -2.47
N ARG A 120 9.85 8.87 -1.28
CA ARG A 120 11.23 8.46 -1.08
C ARG A 120 11.53 7.13 -1.73
N THR A 121 12.75 7.01 -2.27
CA THR A 121 13.26 5.75 -2.77
C THR A 121 13.52 4.81 -1.59
N VAL A 122 13.17 3.54 -1.78
CA VAL A 122 13.37 2.52 -0.76
C VAL A 122 14.78 1.97 -0.89
N ASP A 123 15.58 2.06 0.19
CA ASP A 123 16.90 1.45 0.27
C ASP A 123 16.78 -0.02 0.64
N ARG A 124 17.56 -0.82 -0.03
CA ARG A 124 17.60 -2.25 0.25
C ARG A 124 18.78 -2.64 1.08
#